data_85aca1cdafcd03e1d9fa13bd442153f2
#
_entry.id   85aca1cdafcd03e1d9fa13bd442153f2
#
_cell.length_a   1.000
_cell.length_b   1.000
_cell.length_c   1.000
_cell.angle_alpha   90.00
_cell.angle_beta   90.00
_cell.angle_gamma   90.00
#
_symmetry.space_group_name_H-M   'P 1'
#
loop_
_entity.id
_entity.type
_entity.pdbx_description
1 polymer ?
#
loop_
_entity_poly.entity_id
_entity_poly.type
_entity_poly.pdbx_seq_one_letter_code
_entity_poly.pdbx_strand_id
1 'polypeptide(L)'
;MATDSWALAVDEQEAAVKSMSNLQIKEEKIKPDTNGVIKASSTPEKTDEEEKEDRAAQSLLNKLIRSNLVDNTNQVEVLQRDPNSPLYSVKSFEELRLPQNLIAQSQSGTGKTAAFVLAMLSRVEPAERYPQCLCLSPTYELALQTGKVIEQMGKFHPELKLAYAVRGNKLERGQKISEHIVIGTPGTVLDWCSKLKFIDPKKIKVFVLDEADVMIATQGHQDQSIRIQRMLPRNCQMLLFSATFEDSVWKFAQKVVPDPNIIKLKREEETLDTIKQYYVLCNNRDEKFQALCNLYGAITIAQAMIFCHTRKTASWLAAELSKEGHQVALLSGEMVVEQRAAVIERFREGKEKVLVTTNVCARGIDVEQVSVVINFDLPVDKDGNPDNETYLHRIGRTGRFGKRGLAVNMVDSKHSMNILNRIQEHFNKKIERLDTDDLDEIEKIAN
;
A
#
# COMPACT_ATOMS: atom_id res chain seq x y z
N MET A 1 -36.91 -11.52 2.63
CA MET A 1 -36.38 -10.80 1.46
C MET A 1 -35.12 -9.98 1.73
N ALA A 2 -34.72 -9.73 2.97
CA ALA A 2 -33.39 -9.12 3.29
C ALA A 2 -32.23 -10.15 3.25
N THR A 3 -32.52 -11.43 3.17
CA THR A 3 -31.54 -12.51 3.08
C THR A 3 -30.90 -12.65 1.70
N ASP A 4 -31.56 -12.13 0.65
CA ASP A 4 -31.08 -12.30 -0.73
C ASP A 4 -29.97 -11.30 -1.12
N SER A 5 -29.94 -10.12 -0.48
CA SER A 5 -28.88 -9.11 -0.71
C SER A 5 -27.51 -9.57 -0.22
N TRP A 6 -27.51 -10.34 0.83
CA TRP A 6 -26.32 -10.91 1.44
C TRP A 6 -25.76 -12.09 0.61
N ALA A 7 -26.65 -12.96 0.13
CA ALA A 7 -26.27 -14.09 -0.73
C ALA A 7 -25.71 -13.60 -2.08
N LEU A 8 -26.31 -12.55 -2.67
CA LEU A 8 -25.83 -11.94 -3.91
C LEU A 8 -24.44 -11.32 -3.76
N ALA A 9 -24.17 -10.67 -2.62
CA ALA A 9 -22.83 -10.11 -2.34
C ALA A 9 -21.77 -11.21 -2.18
N VAL A 10 -22.14 -12.35 -1.61
CA VAL A 10 -21.25 -13.53 -1.49
C VAL A 10 -21.03 -14.18 -2.85
N ASP A 11 -22.07 -14.33 -3.66
CA ASP A 11 -21.97 -14.93 -5.00
C ASP A 11 -21.15 -14.05 -5.97
N GLU A 12 -21.32 -12.73 -5.93
CA GLU A 12 -20.48 -11.79 -6.69
C GLU A 12 -19.02 -11.82 -6.22
N GLN A 13 -18.82 -12.06 -4.95
CA GLN A 13 -17.50 -12.20 -4.37
C GLN A 13 -16.82 -13.51 -4.79
N GLU A 14 -17.53 -14.64 -4.79
CA GLU A 14 -17.03 -15.89 -5.31
C GLU A 14 -16.75 -15.80 -6.82
N ALA A 15 -17.57 -15.08 -7.58
CA ALA A 15 -17.34 -14.82 -8.99
C ALA A 15 -16.12 -13.93 -9.22
N ALA A 16 -15.91 -12.90 -8.38
CA ALA A 16 -14.72 -12.05 -8.44
C ALA A 16 -13.45 -12.83 -8.07
N VAL A 17 -13.50 -13.66 -7.03
CA VAL A 17 -12.39 -14.52 -6.63
C VAL A 17 -12.12 -15.61 -7.67
N LYS A 18 -13.16 -16.20 -8.28
CA LYS A 18 -13.01 -17.16 -9.38
C LYS A 18 -12.50 -16.48 -10.65
N SER A 19 -12.92 -15.24 -10.95
CA SER A 19 -12.36 -14.50 -12.08
C SER A 19 -10.90 -14.15 -11.87
N MET A 20 -10.48 -13.85 -10.64
CA MET A 20 -9.08 -13.62 -10.28
C MET A 20 -8.24 -14.91 -10.33
N SER A 21 -8.81 -16.07 -9.96
CA SER A 21 -8.13 -17.36 -10.02
C SER A 21 -8.09 -17.96 -11.42
N ASN A 22 -9.05 -17.57 -12.29
CA ASN A 22 -9.15 -18.00 -13.69
C ASN A 22 -8.53 -17.01 -14.69
N LEU A 23 -7.98 -15.90 -14.22
CA LEU A 23 -7.10 -15.07 -15.04
C LEU A 23 -5.86 -15.91 -15.38
N GLN A 24 -5.98 -16.74 -16.43
CA GLN A 24 -4.81 -17.22 -17.12
C GLN A 24 -4.06 -15.98 -17.58
N ILE A 25 -3.03 -15.64 -16.85
CA ILE A 25 -2.04 -14.67 -17.30
C ILE A 25 -1.55 -15.21 -18.64
N LYS A 26 -2.04 -14.64 -19.73
CA LYS A 26 -1.34 -14.80 -20.98
C LYS A 26 0.05 -14.30 -20.69
N GLU A 27 1.00 -15.21 -20.68
CA GLU A 27 2.40 -14.83 -20.74
C GLU A 27 2.53 -13.94 -21.99
N GLU A 28 2.49 -12.64 -21.79
CA GLU A 28 3.08 -11.73 -22.76
C GLU A 28 4.58 -12.00 -22.68
N LYS A 29 5.00 -13.04 -23.36
CA LYS A 29 6.38 -13.13 -23.82
C LYS A 29 6.58 -11.85 -24.59
N ILE A 30 7.37 -10.95 -24.01
CA ILE A 30 7.84 -9.76 -24.70
C ILE A 30 8.59 -10.29 -25.92
N LYS A 31 7.92 -10.35 -27.06
CA LYS A 31 8.59 -10.65 -28.32
C LYS A 31 9.48 -9.44 -28.60
N PRO A 32 10.74 -9.66 -28.90
CA PRO A 32 11.60 -8.58 -29.37
C PRO A 32 10.99 -8.02 -30.67
N ASP A 33 10.52 -6.78 -30.61
CA ASP A 33 10.18 -6.04 -31.81
C ASP A 33 11.46 -5.78 -32.59
N THR A 34 11.66 -6.61 -33.63
CA THR A 34 12.60 -6.34 -34.69
C THR A 34 11.93 -5.37 -35.66
N ASN A 35 12.49 -4.15 -35.71
CA ASN A 35 12.17 -3.07 -36.64
C ASN A 35 10.98 -2.17 -36.30
N GLY A 36 11.31 -1.01 -35.80
CA GLY A 36 10.45 0.15 -35.78
C GLY A 36 11.21 1.36 -35.29
N VAL A 37 11.63 2.23 -36.23
CA VAL A 37 12.08 3.58 -35.90
C VAL A 37 10.90 4.31 -35.24
N ILE A 38 10.89 4.37 -33.91
CA ILE A 38 9.88 5.13 -33.15
C ILE A 38 10.40 6.56 -33.08
N LYS A 39 9.68 7.48 -33.74
CA LYS A 39 9.82 8.91 -33.55
C LYS A 39 9.69 9.22 -32.04
N ALA A 40 10.64 9.99 -31.53
CA ALA A 40 10.59 10.52 -30.19
C ALA A 40 9.30 11.34 -30.03
N SER A 41 8.30 10.77 -29.39
CA SER A 41 7.21 11.52 -28.82
C SER A 41 7.60 11.85 -27.38
N SER A 42 7.63 13.12 -27.06
CA SER A 42 7.75 13.62 -25.70
C SER A 42 6.77 12.86 -24.79
N THR A 43 7.29 12.17 -23.80
CA THR A 43 6.48 11.54 -22.74
C THR A 43 5.70 12.66 -22.06
N PRO A 44 4.37 12.61 -21.98
CA PRO A 44 3.64 13.58 -21.19
C PRO A 44 4.10 13.46 -19.74
N GLU A 45 4.45 14.60 -19.13
CA GLU A 45 4.63 14.70 -17.68
C GLU A 45 3.34 14.18 -17.04
N LYS A 46 3.47 13.24 -16.09
CA LYS A 46 2.33 12.78 -15.31
C LYS A 46 1.73 13.99 -14.59
N THR A 47 0.44 14.15 -14.68
CA THR A 47 -0.27 15.16 -13.91
C THR A 47 -0.26 14.78 -12.43
N ASP A 48 -0.40 15.77 -11.52
CA ASP A 48 -0.52 15.52 -10.07
C ASP A 48 -1.67 14.52 -9.77
N GLU A 49 -2.66 14.43 -10.64
CA GLU A 49 -3.76 13.47 -10.55
C GLU A 49 -3.32 12.04 -10.90
N GLU A 50 -2.52 11.85 -11.93
CA GLU A 50 -1.98 10.53 -12.29
C GLU A 50 -1.04 10.00 -11.20
N GLU A 51 -0.22 10.85 -10.59
CA GLU A 51 0.62 10.43 -9.45
C GLU A 51 -0.22 10.04 -8.22
N LYS A 52 -1.31 10.75 -7.97
CA LYS A 52 -2.24 10.39 -6.89
C LYS A 52 -2.97 9.09 -7.17
N GLU A 53 -3.38 8.86 -8.41
CA GLU A 53 -3.99 7.60 -8.83
C GLU A 53 -3.00 6.44 -8.73
N ASP A 54 -1.73 6.64 -9.11
CA ASP A 54 -0.69 5.64 -8.96
C ASP A 54 -0.42 5.29 -7.49
N ARG A 55 -0.42 6.29 -6.59
CA ARG A 55 -0.29 6.06 -5.14
C ARG A 55 -1.50 5.32 -4.57
N ALA A 56 -2.69 5.67 -5.03
CA ALA A 56 -3.93 4.98 -4.66
C ALA A 56 -3.92 3.53 -5.12
N ALA A 57 -3.52 3.29 -6.37
CA ALA A 57 -3.41 1.96 -6.93
C ALA A 57 -2.36 1.11 -6.18
N GLN A 58 -1.23 1.72 -5.78
CA GLN A 58 -0.21 1.05 -4.98
C GLN A 58 -0.72 0.63 -3.60
N SER A 59 -1.43 1.51 -2.92
CA SER A 59 -2.00 1.20 -1.61
C SER A 59 -3.06 0.09 -1.69
N LEU A 60 -3.88 0.12 -2.75
CA LEU A 60 -4.84 -0.95 -3.04
C LEU A 60 -4.13 -2.28 -3.31
N LEU A 61 -3.08 -2.25 -4.13
CA LEU A 61 -2.29 -3.43 -4.44
C LEU A 61 -1.71 -4.08 -3.18
N ASN A 62 -1.17 -3.26 -2.28
CA ASN A 62 -0.63 -3.74 -1.01
C ASN A 62 -1.68 -4.42 -0.13
N LYS A 63 -2.92 -3.98 -0.23
CA LYS A 63 -4.04 -4.58 0.51
C LYS A 63 -4.54 -5.88 -0.13
N LEU A 64 -4.56 -5.95 -1.46
CA LEU A 64 -5.00 -7.13 -2.19
C LEU A 64 -4.00 -8.29 -2.09
N ILE A 65 -2.72 -7.95 -1.93
CA ILE A 65 -1.68 -8.96 -1.70
C ILE A 65 -1.78 -9.46 -0.26
N ARG A 66 -1.97 -10.75 -0.09
CA ARG A 66 -1.94 -11.40 1.23
C ARG A 66 -0.52 -11.28 1.80
N SER A 67 -0.32 -10.36 2.74
CA SER A 67 0.91 -10.31 3.53
C SER A 67 0.75 -11.21 4.76
N ASN A 68 1.72 -12.03 5.04
CA ASN A 68 1.85 -12.63 6.35
C ASN A 68 2.09 -11.50 7.37
N LEU A 69 1.60 -11.68 8.59
CA LEU A 69 1.92 -10.77 9.69
C LEU A 69 3.44 -10.64 9.77
N VAL A 70 3.91 -9.42 9.65
CA VAL A 70 5.33 -9.11 9.77
C VAL A 70 5.61 -8.80 11.23
N ASP A 71 6.58 -9.48 11.82
CA ASP A 71 7.15 -9.05 13.09
C ASP A 71 7.81 -7.68 12.88
N ASN A 72 7.12 -6.65 13.32
CA ASN A 72 7.49 -5.28 13.07
C ASN A 72 8.43 -4.83 14.18
N THR A 73 9.71 -4.68 13.86
CA THR A 73 10.71 -4.10 14.77
C THR A 73 10.64 -2.57 14.81
N ASN A 74 9.72 -1.96 14.07
CA ASN A 74 9.57 -0.51 14.01
C ASN A 74 9.15 0.04 15.39
N GLN A 75 9.88 1.03 15.86
CA GLN A 75 9.48 1.76 17.06
C GLN A 75 8.25 2.60 16.76
N VAL A 76 7.22 2.43 17.58
CA VAL A 76 5.96 3.16 17.49
C VAL A 76 6.01 4.34 18.43
N GLU A 77 5.78 5.54 17.90
CA GLU A 77 5.60 6.73 18.71
C GLU A 77 4.12 6.93 19.00
N VAL A 78 3.75 6.91 20.27
CA VAL A 78 2.39 7.19 20.72
C VAL A 78 2.32 8.62 21.25
N LEU A 79 1.62 9.48 20.51
CA LEU A 79 1.35 10.84 20.92
C LEU A 79 -0.02 10.90 21.58
N GLN A 80 -0.03 11.10 22.88
CA GLN A 80 -1.26 11.18 23.67
C GLN A 80 -1.49 12.58 24.20
N ARG A 81 -2.75 13.03 24.20
CA ARG A 81 -3.17 14.23 24.89
C ARG A 81 -3.43 13.97 26.38
N ASP A 82 -3.83 12.75 26.74
CA ASP A 82 -4.09 12.35 28.12
C ASP A 82 -3.02 11.38 28.64
N PRO A 83 -2.20 11.78 29.62
CA PRO A 83 -1.20 10.91 30.24
C PRO A 83 -1.79 9.67 30.92
N ASN A 84 -3.07 9.69 31.25
CA ASN A 84 -3.79 8.58 31.88
C ASN A 84 -4.46 7.64 30.84
N SER A 85 -4.20 7.84 29.57
CA SER A 85 -4.77 6.99 28.53
C SER A 85 -4.26 5.55 28.65
N PRO A 86 -5.15 4.55 28.57
CA PRO A 86 -4.80 3.15 28.75
C PRO A 86 -3.99 2.53 27.61
N LEU A 87 -3.66 3.29 26.58
CA LEU A 87 -2.82 2.81 25.47
C LEU A 87 -1.36 2.56 25.90
N TYR A 88 -0.95 2.97 27.10
CA TYR A 88 0.44 2.92 27.54
C TYR A 88 0.94 1.57 28.05
N SER A 89 0.11 0.68 28.53
CA SER A 89 0.58 -0.59 29.11
C SER A 89 -0.53 -1.58 29.35
N VAL A 90 -1.41 -1.74 28.38
CA VAL A 90 -2.54 -2.64 28.52
C VAL A 90 -2.06 -4.07 28.37
N LYS A 91 -2.28 -4.89 29.38
CA LYS A 91 -1.90 -6.31 29.42
C LYS A 91 -3.06 -7.25 29.06
N SER A 92 -4.29 -6.74 28.99
CA SER A 92 -5.47 -7.50 28.66
C SER A 92 -6.47 -6.70 27.83
N PHE A 93 -7.36 -7.39 27.12
CA PHE A 93 -8.42 -6.73 26.34
C PHE A 93 -9.43 -5.98 27.21
N GLU A 94 -9.63 -6.40 28.45
CA GLU A 94 -10.53 -5.76 29.40
C GLU A 94 -10.03 -4.39 29.86
N GLU A 95 -8.72 -4.20 29.89
CA GLU A 95 -8.09 -2.93 30.24
C GLU A 95 -8.13 -1.92 29.08
N LEU A 96 -8.40 -2.38 27.84
CA LEU A 96 -8.56 -1.53 26.67
C LEU A 96 -9.82 -0.68 26.81
N ARG A 97 -9.68 0.59 27.15
CA ARG A 97 -10.76 1.57 27.04
C ARG A 97 -10.97 1.92 25.57
N LEU A 98 -11.72 1.07 24.86
CA LEU A 98 -11.92 1.14 23.41
C LEU A 98 -12.70 2.36 22.86
N PRO A 99 -13.44 3.18 23.63
CA PRO A 99 -14.24 4.27 23.06
C PRO A 99 -13.49 5.56 22.77
N GLN A 100 -12.20 5.54 22.53
CA GLN A 100 -11.42 6.73 22.21
C GLN A 100 -11.22 6.92 20.70
N ASN A 101 -11.16 8.19 20.28
CA ASN A 101 -10.83 8.53 18.91
C ASN A 101 -9.35 8.25 18.61
N LEU A 102 -9.06 7.76 17.42
CA LEU A 102 -7.73 7.32 17.04
C LEU A 102 -7.38 7.74 15.61
N ILE A 103 -6.18 8.26 15.44
CA ILE A 103 -5.49 8.34 14.16
C ILE A 103 -4.26 7.43 14.25
N ALA A 104 -4.18 6.41 13.40
CA ALA A 104 -3.09 5.44 13.45
C ALA A 104 -2.42 5.30 12.08
N GLN A 105 -1.11 5.45 12.07
CA GLN A 105 -0.28 5.03 10.96
C GLN A 105 -0.02 3.54 11.08
N SER A 106 -0.34 2.79 10.03
CA SER A 106 -0.05 1.37 10.02
C SER A 106 0.20 0.86 8.61
N GLN A 107 1.25 0.10 8.48
CA GLN A 107 1.58 -0.59 7.23
C GLN A 107 0.64 -1.76 6.98
N SER A 108 0.61 -2.25 5.75
CA SER A 108 -0.12 -3.47 5.40
C SER A 108 0.41 -4.66 6.22
N GLY A 109 -0.49 -5.52 6.68
CA GLY A 109 -0.12 -6.74 7.41
C GLY A 109 0.17 -6.56 8.91
N THR A 110 -0.05 -5.38 9.50
CA THR A 110 0.22 -5.10 10.92
C THR A 110 -0.96 -5.40 11.86
N GLY A 111 -2.04 -5.97 11.35
CA GLY A 111 -3.22 -6.31 12.16
C GLY A 111 -4.22 -5.17 12.37
N LYS A 112 -4.06 -4.02 11.71
CA LYS A 112 -4.96 -2.86 11.87
C LYS A 112 -6.44 -3.17 11.62
N THR A 113 -6.71 -4.04 10.63
CA THR A 113 -8.09 -4.45 10.32
C THR A 113 -8.73 -5.16 11.51
N ALA A 114 -8.00 -6.07 12.16
CA ALA A 114 -8.48 -6.72 13.36
C ALA A 114 -8.76 -5.71 14.50
N ALA A 115 -7.91 -4.70 14.65
CA ALA A 115 -8.07 -3.68 15.68
C ALA A 115 -9.37 -2.88 15.52
N PHE A 116 -9.66 -2.35 14.33
CA PHE A 116 -10.89 -1.60 14.15
C PHE A 116 -12.14 -2.48 14.06
N VAL A 117 -12.00 -3.73 13.59
CA VAL A 117 -13.11 -4.70 13.63
C VAL A 117 -13.47 -5.02 15.09
N LEU A 118 -12.51 -5.25 15.96
CA LEU A 118 -12.76 -5.43 17.39
C LEU A 118 -13.45 -4.20 18.00
N ALA A 119 -13.01 -3.00 17.66
CA ALA A 119 -13.64 -1.77 18.13
C ALA A 119 -15.12 -1.69 17.71
N MET A 120 -15.45 -2.04 16.47
CA MET A 120 -16.83 -2.09 16.00
C MET A 120 -17.64 -3.19 16.71
N LEU A 121 -17.12 -4.42 16.75
CA LEU A 121 -17.83 -5.55 17.37
C LEU A 121 -18.08 -5.33 18.86
N SER A 122 -17.18 -4.67 19.57
CA SER A 122 -17.34 -4.38 21.01
C SER A 122 -18.42 -3.35 21.31
N ARG A 123 -18.83 -2.55 20.32
CA ARG A 123 -19.79 -1.45 20.49
C ARG A 123 -21.18 -1.74 19.93
N VAL A 124 -21.31 -2.80 19.13
CA VAL A 124 -22.59 -3.18 18.52
C VAL A 124 -23.49 -3.82 19.57
N GLU A 125 -24.73 -3.35 19.63
CA GLU A 125 -25.81 -3.93 20.42
C GLU A 125 -26.67 -4.80 19.50
N PRO A 126 -26.57 -6.15 19.57
CA PRO A 126 -27.26 -7.03 18.62
C PRO A 126 -28.78 -6.95 18.65
N ALA A 127 -29.34 -6.59 19.80
CA ALA A 127 -30.80 -6.42 19.96
C ALA A 127 -31.35 -5.22 19.15
N GLU A 128 -30.48 -4.25 18.88
CA GLU A 128 -30.84 -3.02 18.15
C GLU A 128 -30.59 -3.24 16.64
N ARG A 129 -31.66 -3.51 15.89
CA ARG A 129 -31.60 -3.86 14.47
C ARG A 129 -31.56 -2.65 13.55
N TYR A 130 -30.47 -1.91 13.62
CA TYR A 130 -30.16 -0.78 12.73
C TYR A 130 -28.64 -0.59 12.63
N PRO A 131 -28.15 0.14 11.62
CA PRO A 131 -26.73 0.43 11.49
C PRO A 131 -26.18 1.22 12.70
N GLN A 132 -25.15 0.71 13.31
CA GLN A 132 -24.47 1.28 14.49
C GLN A 132 -22.99 1.58 14.23
N CYS A 133 -22.42 0.94 13.21
CA CYS A 133 -21.04 1.15 12.79
C CYS A 133 -20.97 1.39 11.29
N LEU A 134 -20.18 2.38 10.88
CA LEU A 134 -19.82 2.64 9.49
C LEU A 134 -18.33 2.44 9.29
N CYS A 135 -17.97 1.71 8.25
CA CYS A 135 -16.57 1.57 7.81
C CYS A 135 -16.46 2.02 6.35
N LEU A 136 -15.66 3.05 6.09
CA LEU A 136 -15.39 3.53 4.74
C LEU A 136 -14.10 2.92 4.21
N SER A 137 -14.20 2.35 3.03
CA SER A 137 -13.07 1.84 2.24
C SER A 137 -13.03 2.56 0.89
N PRO A 138 -11.86 2.88 0.34
CA PRO A 138 -11.78 3.67 -0.89
C PRO A 138 -12.24 2.92 -2.14
N THR A 139 -12.26 1.59 -2.11
CA THR A 139 -12.65 0.76 -3.25
C THR A 139 -13.58 -0.38 -2.85
N TYR A 140 -14.31 -0.88 -3.83
CA TYR A 140 -15.18 -2.06 -3.69
C TYR A 140 -14.41 -3.28 -3.16
N GLU A 141 -13.26 -3.57 -3.73
CA GLU A 141 -12.43 -4.73 -3.40
C GLU A 141 -11.95 -4.69 -1.94
N LEU A 142 -11.53 -3.52 -1.48
CA LEU A 142 -11.14 -3.33 -0.08
C LEU A 142 -12.31 -3.47 0.88
N ALA A 143 -13.48 -2.95 0.50
CA ALA A 143 -14.70 -3.12 1.28
C ALA A 143 -15.04 -4.60 1.46
N LEU A 144 -14.96 -5.39 0.40
CA LEU A 144 -15.18 -6.83 0.46
C LEU A 144 -14.16 -7.56 1.33
N GLN A 145 -12.87 -7.24 1.19
CA GLN A 145 -11.82 -7.85 2.03
C GLN A 145 -12.04 -7.57 3.51
N THR A 146 -12.30 -6.32 3.85
CA THR A 146 -12.56 -5.93 5.24
C THR A 146 -13.84 -6.57 5.75
N GLY A 147 -14.87 -6.66 4.93
CA GLY A 147 -16.11 -7.35 5.25
C GLY A 147 -15.90 -8.82 5.62
N LYS A 148 -15.06 -9.55 4.87
CA LYS A 148 -14.68 -10.93 5.22
C LYS A 148 -14.05 -11.04 6.61
N VAL A 149 -13.17 -10.12 6.96
CA VAL A 149 -12.56 -10.11 8.28
C VAL A 149 -13.61 -9.86 9.36
N ILE A 150 -14.55 -8.94 9.12
CA ILE A 150 -15.66 -8.68 10.05
C ILE A 150 -16.50 -9.95 10.23
N GLU A 151 -16.82 -10.65 9.16
CA GLU A 151 -17.58 -11.91 9.20
C GLU A 151 -16.83 -12.99 9.96
N GLN A 152 -15.55 -13.17 9.67
CA GLN A 152 -14.72 -14.17 10.33
C GLN A 152 -14.59 -13.93 11.83
N MET A 153 -14.36 -12.68 12.23
CA MET A 153 -14.26 -12.31 13.64
C MET A 153 -15.61 -12.32 14.34
N GLY A 154 -16.67 -11.96 13.62
CA GLY A 154 -18.05 -11.95 14.12
C GLY A 154 -18.75 -13.30 14.13
N LYS A 155 -18.13 -14.37 13.65
CA LYS A 155 -18.77 -15.71 13.55
C LYS A 155 -19.33 -16.27 14.86
N PHE A 156 -18.78 -15.84 16.00
CA PHE A 156 -19.27 -16.23 17.33
C PHE A 156 -20.43 -15.39 17.83
N HIS A 157 -20.83 -14.36 17.06
CA HIS A 157 -21.99 -13.52 17.29
C HIS A 157 -22.95 -13.61 16.09
N PRO A 158 -23.70 -14.72 15.93
CA PRO A 158 -24.51 -14.97 14.74
C PRO A 158 -25.64 -13.96 14.53
N GLU A 159 -25.98 -13.20 15.56
CA GLU A 159 -26.98 -12.12 15.49
C GLU A 159 -26.46 -10.87 14.79
N LEU A 160 -25.14 -10.68 14.70
CA LEU A 160 -24.54 -9.54 14.03
C LEU A 160 -24.64 -9.69 12.52
N LYS A 161 -25.14 -8.63 11.86
CA LYS A 161 -25.32 -8.58 10.41
C LYS A 161 -24.49 -7.45 9.81
N LEU A 162 -23.91 -7.73 8.66
CA LEU A 162 -23.10 -6.81 7.88
C LEU A 162 -23.79 -6.47 6.55
N ALA A 163 -23.82 -5.20 6.19
CA ALA A 163 -24.30 -4.73 4.89
C ALA A 163 -23.15 -4.06 4.11
N TYR A 164 -23.14 -4.28 2.80
CA TYR A 164 -22.17 -3.70 1.88
C TYR A 164 -22.82 -2.54 1.10
N ALA A 165 -22.43 -1.31 1.42
CA ALA A 165 -22.82 -0.11 0.71
C ALA A 165 -21.85 0.16 -0.44
N VAL A 166 -21.99 -0.61 -1.50
CA VAL A 166 -21.15 -0.56 -2.70
C VAL A 166 -21.99 -0.42 -3.95
N ARG A 167 -21.37 0.06 -5.02
CA ARG A 167 -22.05 0.26 -6.30
C ARG A 167 -22.58 -1.07 -6.82
N GLY A 168 -23.84 -1.11 -7.19
CA GLY A 168 -24.52 -2.33 -7.69
C GLY A 168 -25.42 -3.01 -6.65
N ASN A 169 -25.22 -2.79 -5.37
CA ASN A 169 -26.17 -3.25 -4.35
C ASN A 169 -27.41 -2.35 -4.35
N LYS A 170 -28.46 -2.80 -5.03
CA LYS A 170 -29.72 -2.05 -5.20
C LYS A 170 -30.69 -2.41 -4.08
N LEU A 171 -30.87 -1.50 -3.15
CA LEU A 171 -31.96 -1.53 -2.19
C LEU A 171 -33.14 -0.70 -2.70
N GLU A 172 -34.35 -1.12 -2.39
CA GLU A 172 -35.56 -0.37 -2.76
C GLU A 172 -35.66 0.95 -1.97
N ARG A 173 -36.09 2.00 -2.63
CA ARG A 173 -36.22 3.32 -2.02
C ARG A 173 -37.21 3.29 -0.83
N GLY A 174 -36.75 3.75 0.32
CA GLY A 174 -37.55 3.73 1.57
C GLY A 174 -37.36 2.47 2.42
N GLN A 175 -36.63 1.48 1.95
CA GLN A 175 -36.26 0.32 2.75
C GLN A 175 -35.28 0.72 3.85
N LYS A 176 -35.57 0.35 5.09
CA LYS A 176 -34.61 0.51 6.20
C LYS A 176 -33.74 -0.74 6.32
N ILE A 177 -32.46 -0.52 6.56
CA ILE A 177 -31.49 -1.59 6.76
C ILE A 177 -31.55 -2.04 8.22
N SER A 178 -31.58 -3.36 8.44
CA SER A 178 -31.55 -3.96 9.79
C SER A 178 -30.16 -4.43 10.22
N GLU A 179 -29.19 -4.39 9.32
CA GLU A 179 -27.82 -4.78 9.57
C GLU A 179 -27.13 -3.78 10.50
N HIS A 180 -26.28 -4.29 11.39
CA HIS A 180 -25.65 -3.53 12.47
C HIS A 180 -24.40 -2.76 12.01
N ILE A 181 -23.67 -3.34 11.06
CA ILE A 181 -22.41 -2.80 10.53
C ILE A 181 -22.59 -2.57 9.03
N VAL A 182 -22.24 -1.39 8.56
CA VAL A 182 -22.21 -1.06 7.14
C VAL A 182 -20.78 -0.75 6.73
N ILE A 183 -20.31 -1.46 5.73
CA ILE A 183 -19.04 -1.19 5.07
C ILE A 183 -19.28 -0.80 3.62
N GLY A 184 -18.57 0.22 3.14
CA GLY A 184 -18.74 0.64 1.76
C GLY A 184 -17.81 1.74 1.33
N THR A 185 -18.00 2.17 0.08
CA THR A 185 -17.27 3.29 -0.49
C THR A 185 -17.95 4.63 -0.13
N PRO A 186 -17.18 5.72 -0.01
CA PRO A 186 -17.70 6.99 0.50
C PRO A 186 -18.94 7.52 -0.23
N GLY A 187 -18.97 7.45 -1.56
CA GLY A 187 -20.09 7.95 -2.36
C GLY A 187 -21.39 7.21 -2.09
N THR A 188 -21.35 5.87 -2.08
CA THR A 188 -22.53 5.04 -1.82
C THR A 188 -23.00 5.18 -0.37
N VAL A 189 -22.10 5.18 0.60
CA VAL A 189 -22.47 5.39 2.01
C VAL A 189 -23.09 6.77 2.22
N LEU A 190 -22.58 7.81 1.59
CA LEU A 190 -23.15 9.15 1.65
C LEU A 190 -24.59 9.16 1.10
N ASP A 191 -24.82 8.51 -0.04
CA ASP A 191 -26.15 8.40 -0.62
C ASP A 191 -27.12 7.63 0.30
N TRP A 192 -26.66 6.57 0.93
CA TRP A 192 -27.45 5.79 1.89
C TRP A 192 -27.82 6.59 3.14
N CYS A 193 -26.96 7.50 3.57
CA CYS A 193 -27.24 8.39 4.70
C CYS A 193 -28.14 9.59 4.34
N SER A 194 -27.88 10.24 3.20
CA SER A 194 -28.45 11.54 2.86
C SER A 194 -29.66 11.46 1.94
N LYS A 195 -29.53 10.75 0.81
CA LYS A 195 -30.57 10.70 -0.23
C LYS A 195 -31.59 9.59 -0.02
N LEU A 196 -31.10 8.40 0.28
CA LEU A 196 -31.94 7.20 0.35
C LEU A 196 -32.48 6.93 1.75
N LYS A 197 -31.85 7.51 2.77
CA LYS A 197 -32.25 7.39 4.18
C LYS A 197 -32.27 5.94 4.70
N PHE A 198 -31.43 5.07 4.15
CA PHE A 198 -31.29 3.68 4.63
C PHE A 198 -30.57 3.61 5.96
N ILE A 199 -29.69 4.57 6.23
CA ILE A 199 -28.91 4.70 7.46
C ILE A 199 -29.33 5.98 8.17
N ASP A 200 -29.59 5.88 9.47
CA ASP A 200 -29.73 7.05 10.34
C ASP A 200 -28.34 7.40 10.93
N PRO A 201 -27.68 8.47 10.44
CA PRO A 201 -26.34 8.80 10.88
C PRO A 201 -26.25 9.13 12.37
N LYS A 202 -27.36 9.58 12.99
CA LYS A 202 -27.40 9.95 14.41
C LYS A 202 -27.31 8.76 15.35
N LYS A 203 -27.52 7.55 14.87
CA LYS A 203 -27.45 6.30 15.63
C LYS A 203 -26.10 5.58 15.51
N ILE A 204 -25.16 6.13 14.77
CA ILE A 204 -23.83 5.54 14.57
C ILE A 204 -22.97 5.76 15.82
N LYS A 205 -22.41 4.68 16.32
CA LYS A 205 -21.52 4.65 17.50
C LYS A 205 -20.04 4.64 17.13
N VAL A 206 -19.69 4.02 15.99
CA VAL A 206 -18.31 3.89 15.51
C VAL A 206 -18.23 4.22 14.03
N PHE A 207 -17.27 5.05 13.68
CA PHE A 207 -16.97 5.46 12.32
C PHE A 207 -15.50 5.18 12.02
N VAL A 208 -15.24 4.35 11.01
CA VAL A 208 -13.90 3.94 10.61
C VAL A 208 -13.61 4.41 9.20
N LEU A 209 -12.48 5.08 9.03
CA LEU A 209 -11.90 5.35 7.70
C LEU A 209 -10.63 4.52 7.54
N ASP A 210 -10.68 3.60 6.60
CA ASP A 210 -9.53 2.79 6.24
C ASP A 210 -8.87 3.31 4.96
N GLU A 211 -7.55 3.28 4.89
CA GLU A 211 -6.77 3.78 3.76
C GLU A 211 -7.03 5.25 3.42
N ALA A 212 -6.84 6.12 4.40
CA ALA A 212 -7.11 7.56 4.23
C ALA A 212 -6.26 8.23 3.15
N ASP A 213 -5.02 7.78 2.94
CA ASP A 213 -4.15 8.22 1.85
C ASP A 213 -4.73 7.92 0.47
N VAL A 214 -5.32 6.72 0.30
CA VAL A 214 -6.02 6.35 -0.94
C VAL A 214 -7.29 7.15 -1.12
N MET A 215 -8.04 7.41 -0.04
CA MET A 215 -9.26 8.24 -0.10
C MET A 215 -8.96 9.66 -0.57
N ILE A 216 -7.85 10.24 -0.12
CA ILE A 216 -7.44 11.58 -0.56
C ILE A 216 -7.03 11.59 -2.03
N ALA A 217 -6.37 10.54 -2.49
CA ALA A 217 -5.97 10.40 -3.87
C ALA A 217 -7.15 10.14 -4.83
N THR A 218 -8.26 9.63 -4.34
CA THR A 218 -9.44 9.32 -5.15
C THR A 218 -10.39 10.52 -5.20
N GLN A 219 -10.73 10.94 -6.40
CA GLN A 219 -11.58 12.12 -6.62
C GLN A 219 -12.92 12.04 -5.88
N GLY A 220 -13.22 13.06 -5.11
CA GLY A 220 -14.48 13.20 -4.38
C GLY A 220 -14.57 12.44 -3.05
N HIS A 221 -13.72 11.42 -2.80
CA HIS A 221 -13.80 10.61 -1.59
C HIS A 221 -13.52 11.41 -0.31
N GLN A 222 -12.59 12.36 -0.37
CA GLN A 222 -12.29 13.22 0.77
C GLN A 222 -13.50 14.06 1.19
N ASP A 223 -14.14 14.74 0.24
CA ASP A 223 -15.33 15.56 0.50
C ASP A 223 -16.51 14.71 1.00
N GLN A 224 -16.75 13.57 0.34
CA GLN A 224 -17.82 12.66 0.72
C GLN A 224 -17.63 12.13 2.15
N SER A 225 -16.41 11.77 2.53
CA SER A 225 -16.08 11.29 3.88
C SER A 225 -16.29 12.37 4.94
N ILE A 226 -15.90 13.61 4.66
CA ILE A 226 -16.14 14.76 5.55
C ILE A 226 -17.64 15.03 5.71
N ARG A 227 -18.40 14.93 4.63
CA ARG A 227 -19.85 15.14 4.66
C ARG A 227 -20.55 14.07 5.50
N ILE A 228 -20.13 12.82 5.41
CA ILE A 228 -20.65 11.73 6.25
C ILE A 228 -20.30 12.03 7.72
N GLN A 229 -19.04 12.34 8.01
CA GLN A 229 -18.57 12.65 9.36
C GLN A 229 -19.41 13.75 10.03
N ARG A 230 -19.76 14.81 9.29
CA ARG A 230 -20.56 15.93 9.81
C ARG A 230 -21.98 15.56 10.19
N MET A 231 -22.52 14.46 9.68
CA MET A 231 -23.85 13.96 10.03
C MET A 231 -23.84 13.09 11.30
N LEU A 232 -22.69 12.65 11.76
CA LEU A 232 -22.54 11.75 12.90
C LEU A 232 -22.67 12.50 14.23
N PRO A 233 -23.09 11.82 15.32
CA PRO A 233 -23.16 12.42 16.63
C PRO A 233 -21.78 12.72 17.20
N ARG A 234 -21.67 13.69 18.11
CA ARG A 234 -20.39 14.09 18.72
C ARG A 234 -19.75 12.99 19.56
N ASN A 235 -20.52 12.09 20.12
CA ASN A 235 -20.06 10.95 20.92
C ASN A 235 -19.72 9.72 20.07
N CYS A 236 -19.79 9.82 18.74
CA CYS A 236 -19.35 8.76 17.86
C CYS A 236 -17.83 8.59 17.97
N GLN A 237 -17.41 7.36 18.20
CA GLN A 237 -15.98 7.02 18.15
C GLN A 237 -15.51 7.06 16.70
N MET A 238 -14.41 7.75 16.43
CA MET A 238 -13.86 7.90 15.09
C MET A 238 -12.45 7.36 15.02
N LEU A 239 -12.22 6.44 14.08
CA LEU A 239 -10.96 5.75 13.86
C LEU A 239 -10.51 5.99 12.41
N LEU A 240 -9.29 6.47 12.24
CA LEU A 240 -8.71 6.69 10.92
C LEU A 240 -7.36 5.99 10.81
N PHE A 241 -7.21 5.21 9.75
CA PHE A 241 -6.00 4.45 9.46
C PHE A 241 -5.44 4.84 8.10
N SER A 242 -4.13 5.00 8.05
CA SER A 242 -3.39 5.31 6.83
C SER A 242 -1.99 4.71 6.87
N ALA A 243 -1.48 4.28 5.72
CA ALA A 243 -0.09 3.82 5.62
C ALA A 243 0.90 4.99 5.64
N THR A 244 0.48 6.15 5.14
CA THR A 244 1.29 7.37 5.07
C THR A 244 0.59 8.54 5.73
N PHE A 245 1.37 9.50 6.25
CA PHE A 245 0.87 10.75 6.82
C PHE A 245 1.64 11.94 6.25
N GLU A 246 1.52 12.14 4.93
CA GLU A 246 1.89 13.39 4.29
C GLU A 246 0.99 14.53 4.78
N ASP A 247 1.39 15.77 4.57
CA ASP A 247 0.66 16.95 5.08
C ASP A 247 -0.83 16.97 4.68
N SER A 248 -1.16 16.52 3.48
CA SER A 248 -2.54 16.43 2.99
C SER A 248 -3.37 15.41 3.77
N VAL A 249 -2.79 14.23 4.02
CA VAL A 249 -3.41 13.16 4.80
C VAL A 249 -3.59 13.61 6.25
N TRP A 250 -2.59 14.25 6.81
CA TRP A 250 -2.64 14.76 8.17
C TRP A 250 -3.72 15.82 8.36
N LYS A 251 -3.81 16.78 7.44
CA LYS A 251 -4.86 17.81 7.45
C LYS A 251 -6.26 17.21 7.34
N PHE A 252 -6.42 16.20 6.51
CA PHE A 252 -7.68 15.46 6.39
C PHE A 252 -8.03 14.72 7.68
N ALA A 253 -7.08 13.96 8.24
CA ALA A 253 -7.26 13.21 9.46
C ALA A 253 -7.69 14.10 10.64
N GLN A 254 -7.06 15.26 10.80
CA GLN A 254 -7.40 16.23 11.83
C GLN A 254 -8.80 16.85 11.64
N LYS A 255 -9.26 17.00 10.41
CA LYS A 255 -10.63 17.49 10.13
C LYS A 255 -11.70 16.46 10.50
N VAL A 256 -11.38 15.18 10.33
CA VAL A 256 -12.36 14.09 10.50
C VAL A 256 -12.41 13.60 11.93
N VAL A 257 -11.26 13.45 12.59
CA VAL A 257 -11.18 12.85 13.91
C VAL A 257 -10.93 13.93 14.97
N PRO A 258 -11.93 14.28 15.78
CA PRO A 258 -11.76 15.26 16.86
C PRO A 258 -11.01 14.63 18.05
N ASP A 259 -10.13 15.41 18.65
CA ASP A 259 -9.37 15.02 19.86
C ASP A 259 -8.77 13.61 19.82
N PRO A 260 -7.99 13.28 18.77
CA PRO A 260 -7.53 11.93 18.57
C PRO A 260 -6.36 11.58 19.50
N ASN A 261 -6.29 10.31 19.90
CA ASN A 261 -5.02 9.70 20.20
C ASN A 261 -4.30 9.39 18.89
N ILE A 262 -3.00 9.57 18.85
CA ILE A 262 -2.22 9.48 17.62
C ILE A 262 -1.14 8.42 17.79
N ILE A 263 -1.17 7.43 16.89
CA ILE A 263 -0.14 6.41 16.79
C ILE A 263 0.59 6.63 15.47
N LYS A 264 1.83 7.07 15.53
CA LYS A 264 2.71 7.23 14.38
C LYS A 264 3.85 6.23 14.46
N LEU A 265 4.25 5.73 13.30
CA LEU A 265 5.53 5.05 13.20
C LEU A 265 6.64 6.11 13.29
N LYS A 266 7.64 5.87 14.11
CA LYS A 266 8.84 6.69 14.08
C LYS A 266 9.42 6.66 12.69
N ARG A 267 9.92 7.80 12.19
CA ARG A 267 10.65 7.85 10.92
C ARG A 267 11.74 6.79 10.96
N GLU A 268 11.77 5.99 9.93
CA GLU A 268 12.52 4.74 9.83
C GLU A 268 14.04 4.99 9.77
N GLU A 269 14.63 5.56 10.80
CA GLU A 269 16.09 5.64 10.93
C GLU A 269 16.73 4.25 11.10
N GLU A 270 15.98 3.28 11.64
CA GLU A 270 16.49 1.97 12.00
C GLU A 270 16.57 0.97 10.85
N THR A 271 15.74 1.09 9.81
CA THR A 271 15.77 0.18 8.65
C THR A 271 17.04 0.32 7.80
N LEU A 272 17.69 1.47 7.84
CA LEU A 272 18.91 1.71 7.06
C LEU A 272 20.13 0.99 7.61
N ASP A 273 20.15 0.65 8.91
CA ASP A 273 21.32 0.04 9.56
C ASP A 273 21.56 -1.42 9.13
N THR A 274 20.50 -2.10 8.66
CA THR A 274 20.58 -3.48 8.15
C THR A 274 20.86 -3.56 6.66
N ILE A 275 20.90 -2.42 5.96
CA ILE A 275 21.06 -2.34 4.50
C ILE A 275 22.44 -1.75 4.17
N LYS A 276 23.26 -2.53 3.49
CA LYS A 276 24.51 -2.04 2.89
C LYS A 276 24.17 -1.29 1.61
N GLN A 277 24.61 -0.05 1.49
CA GLN A 277 24.31 0.84 0.38
C GLN A 277 25.58 1.18 -0.40
N TYR A 278 25.50 1.02 -1.72
CA TYR A 278 26.59 1.29 -2.65
C TYR A 278 26.09 2.11 -3.84
N TYR A 279 27.03 2.76 -4.56
CA TYR A 279 26.76 3.36 -5.86
C TYR A 279 27.79 2.92 -6.89
N VAL A 280 27.36 2.86 -8.13
CA VAL A 280 28.18 2.50 -9.30
C VAL A 280 28.19 3.67 -10.26
N LEU A 281 29.40 4.09 -10.69
CA LEU A 281 29.56 5.12 -11.71
C LEU A 281 29.43 4.49 -13.10
N CYS A 282 28.54 5.04 -13.90
CA CYS A 282 28.30 4.66 -15.28
C CYS A 282 28.26 5.90 -16.17
N ASN A 283 28.60 5.78 -17.44
CA ASN A 283 28.54 6.93 -18.36
C ASN A 283 27.20 7.03 -19.10
N ASN A 284 26.50 5.90 -19.24
CA ASN A 284 25.24 5.80 -19.97
C ASN A 284 24.42 4.60 -19.50
N ARG A 285 23.24 4.45 -20.11
CA ARG A 285 22.32 3.36 -19.82
C ARG A 285 22.89 1.97 -20.08
N ASP A 286 23.68 1.81 -21.14
CA ASP A 286 24.27 0.53 -21.52
C ASP A 286 25.33 0.10 -20.52
N GLU A 287 26.10 1.03 -19.97
CA GLU A 287 27.03 0.75 -18.87
C GLU A 287 26.32 0.41 -17.56
N LYS A 288 25.18 1.05 -17.26
CA LYS A 288 24.32 0.64 -16.14
C LYS A 288 23.87 -0.80 -16.30
N PHE A 289 23.45 -1.19 -17.50
CA PHE A 289 23.05 -2.55 -17.78
C PHE A 289 24.20 -3.54 -17.65
N GLN A 290 25.39 -3.20 -18.15
CA GLN A 290 26.58 -4.04 -18.00
C GLN A 290 26.98 -4.22 -16.54
N ALA A 291 26.94 -3.16 -15.75
CA ALA A 291 27.20 -3.22 -14.31
C ALA A 291 26.20 -4.14 -13.60
N LEU A 292 24.93 -4.08 -13.99
CA LEU A 292 23.89 -4.95 -13.47
C LEU A 292 24.16 -6.42 -13.80
N CYS A 293 24.57 -6.74 -15.02
CA CYS A 293 24.95 -8.10 -15.42
C CYS A 293 26.17 -8.61 -14.62
N ASN A 294 27.15 -7.75 -14.39
CA ASN A 294 28.32 -8.10 -13.56
C ASN A 294 27.92 -8.41 -12.11
N LEU A 295 27.00 -7.64 -11.53
CA LEU A 295 26.47 -7.92 -10.20
C LEU A 295 25.76 -9.29 -10.15
N TYR A 296 24.94 -9.60 -11.13
CA TYR A 296 24.24 -10.90 -11.23
C TYR A 296 25.19 -12.07 -11.43
N GLY A 297 26.29 -11.87 -12.15
CA GLY A 297 27.31 -12.90 -12.36
C GLY A 297 28.13 -13.24 -11.12
N ALA A 298 28.30 -12.30 -10.21
CA ALA A 298 29.19 -12.40 -9.08
C ALA A 298 28.50 -12.65 -7.73
N ILE A 299 27.23 -12.32 -7.61
CA ILE A 299 26.46 -12.45 -6.36
C ILE A 299 25.35 -13.50 -6.52
N THR A 300 25.24 -14.39 -5.55
CA THR A 300 24.07 -15.25 -5.43
C THR A 300 22.88 -14.44 -4.93
N ILE A 301 21.99 -14.09 -5.83
CA ILE A 301 20.82 -13.29 -5.55
C ILE A 301 19.59 -14.20 -5.45
N ALA A 302 18.90 -14.17 -4.31
CA ALA A 302 17.64 -14.90 -4.17
C ALA A 302 16.56 -14.26 -5.03
N GLN A 303 16.26 -12.97 -4.78
CA GLN A 303 15.40 -12.13 -5.61
C GLN A 303 15.89 -10.69 -5.56
N ALA A 304 15.70 -9.96 -6.67
CA ALA A 304 16.03 -8.55 -6.78
C ALA A 304 14.86 -7.72 -7.27
N MET A 305 14.78 -6.48 -6.78
CA MET A 305 13.90 -5.45 -7.32
C MET A 305 14.72 -4.35 -7.95
N ILE A 306 14.36 -3.95 -9.16
CA ILE A 306 15.03 -2.91 -9.94
C ILE A 306 14.04 -1.79 -10.22
N PHE A 307 14.39 -0.58 -9.79
CA PHE A 307 13.56 0.60 -9.95
C PHE A 307 14.07 1.50 -11.07
N CYS A 308 13.21 1.82 -12.01
CA CYS A 308 13.44 2.73 -13.12
C CYS A 308 12.56 3.98 -12.99
N HIS A 309 13.02 5.08 -13.58
CA HIS A 309 12.28 6.34 -13.56
C HIS A 309 11.06 6.32 -14.50
N THR A 310 11.22 5.73 -15.69
CA THR A 310 10.16 5.69 -16.72
C THR A 310 9.75 4.27 -17.05
N ARG A 311 8.50 4.10 -17.50
CA ARG A 311 7.98 2.83 -18.01
C ARG A 311 8.78 2.33 -19.22
N LYS A 312 9.18 3.25 -20.09
CA LYS A 312 10.00 2.93 -21.27
C LYS A 312 11.33 2.31 -20.88
N THR A 313 12.02 2.88 -19.91
CA THR A 313 13.26 2.33 -19.38
C THR A 313 13.03 0.98 -18.71
N ALA A 314 11.98 0.85 -17.91
CA ALA A 314 11.63 -0.41 -17.26
C ALA A 314 11.34 -1.53 -18.28
N SER A 315 10.56 -1.25 -19.30
CA SER A 315 10.26 -2.22 -20.35
C SER A 315 11.51 -2.63 -21.13
N TRP A 316 12.34 -1.67 -21.48
CA TRP A 316 13.63 -1.93 -22.15
C TRP A 316 14.53 -2.83 -21.29
N LEU A 317 14.68 -2.50 -20.02
CA LEU A 317 15.53 -3.24 -19.08
C LEU A 317 15.03 -4.66 -18.88
N ALA A 318 13.73 -4.84 -18.70
CA ALA A 318 13.13 -6.17 -18.58
C ALA A 318 13.37 -7.03 -19.83
N ALA A 319 13.26 -6.44 -21.03
CA ALA A 319 13.54 -7.13 -22.28
C ALA A 319 15.02 -7.54 -22.40
N GLU A 320 15.94 -6.64 -22.09
CA GLU A 320 17.37 -6.92 -22.14
C GLU A 320 17.79 -8.01 -21.13
N LEU A 321 17.28 -7.96 -19.90
CA LEU A 321 17.53 -9.00 -18.89
C LEU A 321 16.96 -10.36 -19.32
N SER A 322 15.80 -10.36 -19.95
CA SER A 322 15.20 -11.60 -20.49
C SER A 322 16.04 -12.23 -21.60
N LYS A 323 16.67 -11.40 -22.45
CA LYS A 323 17.61 -11.87 -23.49
C LYS A 323 18.84 -12.56 -22.89
N GLU A 324 19.28 -12.08 -21.72
CA GLU A 324 20.40 -12.69 -20.97
C GLU A 324 19.97 -13.96 -20.20
N GLY A 325 18.72 -14.38 -20.31
CA GLY A 325 18.22 -15.61 -19.72
C GLY A 325 17.65 -15.47 -18.30
N HIS A 326 17.50 -14.23 -17.80
CA HIS A 326 16.90 -14.00 -16.49
C HIS A 326 15.37 -14.16 -16.53
N GLN A 327 14.80 -14.69 -15.46
CA GLN A 327 13.36 -14.74 -15.24
C GLN A 327 12.90 -13.41 -14.64
N VAL A 328 12.33 -12.56 -15.48
CA VAL A 328 12.00 -11.16 -15.16
C VAL A 328 10.50 -10.94 -15.19
N ALA A 329 9.99 -10.32 -14.12
CA ALA A 329 8.66 -9.75 -14.08
C ALA A 329 8.75 -8.23 -14.31
N LEU A 330 7.82 -7.68 -15.08
CA LEU A 330 7.65 -6.23 -15.28
C LEU A 330 6.35 -5.79 -14.60
N LEU A 331 6.45 -4.72 -13.82
CA LEU A 331 5.32 -4.10 -13.16
C LEU A 331 5.24 -2.63 -13.55
N SER A 332 4.15 -2.22 -14.20
CA SER A 332 3.99 -0.84 -14.68
C SER A 332 2.62 -0.25 -14.30
N GLY A 333 2.53 1.09 -14.32
CA GLY A 333 1.30 1.81 -14.04
C GLY A 333 0.18 1.62 -15.08
N GLU A 334 0.49 1.08 -16.26
CA GLU A 334 -0.50 0.79 -17.30
C GLU A 334 -1.33 -0.46 -17.00
N MET A 335 -0.81 -1.33 -16.17
CA MET A 335 -1.52 -2.54 -15.77
C MET A 335 -2.70 -2.19 -14.85
N VAL A 336 -3.83 -2.86 -15.07
CA VAL A 336 -4.95 -2.80 -14.11
C VAL A 336 -4.55 -3.44 -12.79
N VAL A 337 -5.25 -3.08 -11.70
CA VAL A 337 -4.89 -3.48 -10.33
C VAL A 337 -4.76 -5.00 -10.19
N GLU A 338 -5.67 -5.75 -10.80
CA GLU A 338 -5.70 -7.22 -10.75
C GLU A 338 -4.45 -7.83 -11.42
N GLN A 339 -4.02 -7.27 -12.54
CA GLN A 339 -2.79 -7.70 -13.22
C GLN A 339 -1.56 -7.43 -12.38
N ARG A 340 -1.49 -6.25 -11.74
CA ARG A 340 -0.40 -5.92 -10.82
C ARG A 340 -0.34 -6.88 -9.64
N ALA A 341 -1.49 -7.17 -9.03
CA ALA A 341 -1.57 -8.11 -7.93
C ALA A 341 -1.07 -9.51 -8.34
N ALA A 342 -1.45 -9.98 -9.52
CA ALA A 342 -1.02 -11.27 -10.05
C ALA A 342 0.50 -11.33 -10.29
N VAL A 343 1.09 -10.28 -10.85
CA VAL A 343 2.56 -10.19 -11.06
C VAL A 343 3.30 -10.25 -9.72
N ILE A 344 2.84 -9.51 -8.72
CA ILE A 344 3.48 -9.50 -7.40
C ILE A 344 3.34 -10.83 -6.68
N GLU A 345 2.20 -11.49 -6.79
CA GLU A 345 2.00 -12.81 -6.18
C GLU A 345 2.94 -13.84 -6.79
N ARG A 346 3.07 -13.87 -8.12
CA ARG A 346 4.05 -14.75 -8.81
C ARG A 346 5.49 -14.47 -8.37
N PHE A 347 5.85 -13.19 -8.24
CA PHE A 347 7.17 -12.81 -7.74
C PHE A 347 7.36 -13.26 -6.28
N ARG A 348 6.35 -13.11 -5.44
CA ARG A 348 6.35 -13.59 -4.06
C ARG A 348 6.51 -15.10 -3.97
N GLU A 349 5.91 -15.86 -4.87
CA GLU A 349 6.05 -17.31 -4.99
C GLU A 349 7.43 -17.74 -5.54
N GLY A 350 8.28 -16.80 -5.92
CA GLY A 350 9.63 -17.07 -6.45
C GLY A 350 9.66 -17.57 -7.88
N LYS A 351 8.58 -17.39 -8.64
CA LYS A 351 8.51 -17.78 -10.07
C LYS A 351 9.42 -16.93 -10.93
N GLU A 352 9.53 -15.65 -10.61
CA GLU A 352 10.51 -14.74 -11.20
C GLU A 352 11.56 -14.35 -10.15
N LYS A 353 12.81 -14.19 -10.57
CA LYS A 353 13.92 -13.78 -9.71
C LYS A 353 14.16 -12.27 -9.70
N VAL A 354 13.67 -11.59 -10.71
CA VAL A 354 13.85 -10.16 -10.90
C VAL A 354 12.50 -9.50 -11.14
N LEU A 355 12.22 -8.44 -10.40
CA LEU A 355 11.10 -7.55 -10.64
C LEU A 355 11.61 -6.19 -11.09
N VAL A 356 11.30 -5.79 -12.32
CA VAL A 356 11.57 -4.44 -12.83
C VAL A 356 10.32 -3.60 -12.73
N THR A 357 10.43 -2.43 -12.14
CA THR A 357 9.28 -1.57 -11.88
C THR A 357 9.63 -0.09 -11.86
N THR A 358 8.62 0.74 -11.83
CA THR A 358 8.70 2.19 -11.58
C THR A 358 8.27 2.50 -10.14
N ASN A 359 8.16 3.77 -9.78
CA ASN A 359 7.76 4.22 -8.44
C ASN A 359 6.41 3.69 -7.96
N VAL A 360 5.54 3.24 -8.87
CA VAL A 360 4.23 2.67 -8.55
C VAL A 360 4.31 1.56 -7.50
N CYS A 361 5.44 0.86 -7.43
CA CYS A 361 5.64 -0.27 -6.53
C CYS A 361 6.70 -0.01 -5.44
N ALA A 362 7.07 1.25 -5.22
CA ALA A 362 8.04 1.58 -4.19
C ALA A 362 7.54 1.30 -2.76
N ARG A 363 6.23 1.22 -2.56
CA ARG A 363 5.60 1.06 -1.24
C ARG A 363 4.90 -0.29 -1.12
N GLY A 364 5.07 -0.94 0.03
CA GLY A 364 4.20 -2.04 0.50
C GLY A 364 4.37 -3.42 -0.12
N ILE A 365 5.39 -3.66 -0.94
CA ILE A 365 5.68 -5.01 -1.41
C ILE A 365 6.55 -5.72 -0.36
N ASP A 366 5.93 -6.66 0.35
CA ASP A 366 6.62 -7.51 1.30
C ASP A 366 6.96 -8.85 0.64
N VAL A 367 8.22 -8.99 0.26
CA VAL A 367 8.77 -10.26 -0.23
C VAL A 367 10.00 -10.58 0.59
N GLU A 368 9.91 -11.62 1.40
CA GLU A 368 10.96 -12.03 2.32
C GLU A 368 12.29 -12.34 1.63
N GLN A 369 12.20 -12.79 0.38
CA GLN A 369 13.35 -13.27 -0.37
C GLN A 369 14.09 -12.16 -1.14
N VAL A 370 13.63 -10.91 -1.11
CA VAL A 370 14.34 -9.81 -1.76
C VAL A 370 15.63 -9.51 -1.00
N SER A 371 16.73 -9.84 -1.62
CA SER A 371 18.08 -9.65 -1.05
C SER A 371 18.77 -8.40 -1.59
N VAL A 372 18.39 -7.96 -2.79
CA VAL A 372 18.99 -6.81 -3.46
C VAL A 372 17.92 -5.89 -4.02
N VAL A 373 18.08 -4.60 -3.77
CA VAL A 373 17.35 -3.53 -4.43
C VAL A 373 18.32 -2.69 -5.26
N ILE A 374 17.97 -2.46 -6.52
CA ILE A 374 18.79 -1.68 -7.44
C ILE A 374 17.98 -0.47 -7.88
N ASN A 375 18.49 0.71 -7.61
CA ASN A 375 18.02 1.95 -8.20
C ASN A 375 18.76 2.15 -9.53
N PHE A 376 18.18 1.65 -10.60
CA PHE A 376 18.68 1.88 -11.96
C PHE A 376 18.64 3.38 -12.28
N ASP A 377 17.60 4.04 -11.79
CA ASP A 377 17.48 5.48 -11.72
C ASP A 377 17.19 5.89 -10.28
N LEU A 378 17.84 6.96 -9.80
CA LEU A 378 17.58 7.49 -8.48
C LEU A 378 16.19 8.17 -8.40
N PRO A 379 15.50 8.07 -7.26
CA PRO A 379 14.17 8.67 -7.13
C PRO A 379 14.30 10.20 -7.02
N VAL A 380 13.54 10.89 -7.87
CA VAL A 380 13.40 12.34 -7.87
C VAL A 380 11.93 12.73 -7.82
N ASP A 381 11.64 13.87 -7.22
CA ASP A 381 10.32 14.49 -7.26
C ASP A 381 10.09 15.22 -8.60
N LYS A 382 8.92 15.81 -8.75
CA LYS A 382 8.54 16.58 -9.95
C LYS A 382 9.42 17.76 -10.26
N ASP A 383 10.12 18.29 -9.26
CA ASP A 383 11.03 19.43 -9.39
C ASP A 383 12.48 18.99 -9.64
N GLY A 384 12.72 17.67 -9.77
CA GLY A 384 14.03 17.07 -9.98
C GLY A 384 14.90 17.00 -8.74
N ASN A 385 14.33 17.21 -7.55
CA ASN A 385 15.02 17.06 -6.27
C ASN A 385 14.97 15.62 -5.78
N PRO A 386 15.88 15.20 -4.88
CA PRO A 386 15.81 13.86 -4.32
C PRO A 386 14.48 13.60 -3.63
N ASP A 387 13.82 12.53 -3.97
CA ASP A 387 12.67 12.03 -3.23
C ASP A 387 13.17 11.03 -2.17
N ASN A 388 13.51 11.57 -1.00
CA ASN A 388 14.10 10.79 0.09
C ASN A 388 13.14 9.73 0.64
N GLU A 389 11.87 10.04 0.70
CA GLU A 389 10.84 9.09 1.15
C GLU A 389 10.73 7.90 0.19
N THR A 390 10.68 8.17 -1.12
CA THR A 390 10.68 7.12 -2.14
C THR A 390 11.96 6.30 -2.10
N TYR A 391 13.12 6.93 -1.91
CA TYR A 391 14.38 6.22 -1.72
C TYR A 391 14.30 5.22 -0.56
N LEU A 392 13.87 5.67 0.59
CA LEU A 392 13.72 4.82 1.78
C LEU A 392 12.73 3.66 1.54
N HIS A 393 11.59 3.93 0.91
CA HIS A 393 10.61 2.90 0.57
C HIS A 393 11.12 1.87 -0.44
N ARG A 394 11.96 2.30 -1.40
CA ARG A 394 12.57 1.38 -2.35
C ARG A 394 13.57 0.45 -1.67
N ILE A 395 14.56 0.98 -1.00
CA ILE A 395 15.60 0.15 -0.38
C ILE A 395 15.07 -0.64 0.81
N GLY A 396 14.04 -0.17 1.48
CA GLY A 396 13.35 -0.88 2.55
C GLY A 396 12.62 -2.17 2.11
N ARG A 397 12.66 -2.52 0.81
CA ARG A 397 12.19 -3.84 0.33
C ARG A 397 13.18 -4.96 0.64
N THR A 398 14.43 -4.63 0.91
CA THR A 398 15.45 -5.57 1.38
C THR A 398 15.78 -5.34 2.86
N GLY A 399 16.61 -6.17 3.46
CA GLY A 399 17.04 -6.04 4.87
C GLY A 399 15.92 -6.28 5.89
N ARG A 400 14.86 -6.95 5.51
CA ARG A 400 13.70 -7.24 6.37
C ARG A 400 13.85 -8.56 7.11
N PHE A 401 13.06 -8.76 8.17
CA PHE A 401 13.06 -9.99 8.97
C PHE A 401 14.42 -10.34 9.59
N GLY A 402 15.20 -9.32 9.95
CA GLY A 402 16.53 -9.50 10.53
C GLY A 402 17.62 -9.95 9.55
N LYS A 403 17.31 -10.03 8.25
CA LYS A 403 18.27 -10.33 7.20
C LYS A 403 19.01 -9.09 6.76
N ARG A 404 20.27 -9.24 6.35
CA ARG A 404 21.04 -8.15 5.74
C ARG A 404 20.57 -7.90 4.32
N GLY A 405 20.38 -6.64 3.97
CA GLY A 405 20.00 -6.21 2.63
C GLY A 405 21.14 -5.52 1.90
N LEU A 406 21.04 -5.50 0.57
CA LEU A 406 21.96 -4.80 -0.31
C LEU A 406 21.18 -3.82 -1.19
N ALA A 407 21.61 -2.57 -1.23
CA ALA A 407 21.09 -1.55 -2.14
C ALA A 407 22.20 -1.01 -3.02
N VAL A 408 21.99 -0.99 -4.33
CA VAL A 408 22.94 -0.48 -5.33
C VAL A 408 22.28 0.63 -6.13
N ASN A 409 22.95 1.78 -6.17
CA ASN A 409 22.49 2.98 -6.87
C ASN A 409 23.34 3.23 -8.12
N MET A 410 22.71 3.32 -9.29
CA MET A 410 23.42 3.65 -10.53
C MET A 410 23.47 5.17 -10.72
N VAL A 411 24.66 5.69 -10.98
CA VAL A 411 24.94 7.12 -11.15
C VAL A 411 25.59 7.33 -12.51
N ASP A 412 25.01 8.16 -13.36
CA ASP A 412 25.44 8.36 -14.74
C ASP A 412 25.75 9.81 -15.13
N SER A 413 25.65 10.74 -14.20
CA SER A 413 25.85 12.16 -14.44
C SER A 413 26.24 12.90 -13.17
N LYS A 414 26.71 14.13 -13.34
CA LYS A 414 26.92 15.04 -12.20
C LYS A 414 25.63 15.34 -11.46
N HIS A 415 24.51 15.40 -12.18
CA HIS A 415 23.20 15.63 -11.59
C HIS A 415 22.79 14.44 -10.69
N SER A 416 22.87 13.21 -11.19
CA SER A 416 22.55 12.03 -10.38
C SER A 416 23.52 11.85 -9.20
N MET A 417 24.79 12.22 -9.32
CA MET A 417 25.72 12.23 -8.20
C MET A 417 25.33 13.26 -7.14
N ASN A 418 24.87 14.44 -7.55
CA ASN A 418 24.36 15.45 -6.62
C ASN A 418 23.11 14.96 -5.88
N ILE A 419 22.20 14.28 -6.59
CA ILE A 419 21.02 13.65 -5.99
C ILE A 419 21.45 12.64 -4.92
N LEU A 420 22.42 11.77 -5.23
CA LEU A 420 22.94 10.78 -4.30
C LEU A 420 23.56 11.43 -3.06
N ASN A 421 24.36 12.46 -3.24
CA ASN A 421 24.99 13.20 -2.13
C ASN A 421 23.96 13.82 -1.20
N ARG A 422 22.90 14.39 -1.75
CA ARG A 422 21.79 14.96 -0.96
C ARG A 422 21.00 13.89 -0.20
N ILE A 423 20.86 12.69 -0.76
CA ILE A 423 20.27 11.53 -0.07
C ILE A 423 21.16 11.11 1.09
N GLN A 424 22.47 11.01 0.89
CA GLN A 424 23.43 10.71 1.97
C GLN A 424 23.35 11.70 3.13
N GLU A 425 23.29 12.99 2.82
CA GLU A 425 23.16 14.06 3.82
C GLU A 425 21.85 13.95 4.59
N HIS A 426 20.73 13.72 3.87
CA HIS A 426 19.41 13.62 4.49
C HIS A 426 19.32 12.49 5.52
N PHE A 427 19.86 11.32 5.21
CA PHE A 427 19.82 10.15 6.10
C PHE A 427 21.03 10.05 7.03
N ASN A 428 22.01 10.94 6.87
CA ASN A 428 23.29 10.87 7.58
C ASN A 428 23.93 9.47 7.49
N LYS A 429 23.91 8.90 6.29
CA LYS A 429 24.51 7.60 5.96
C LYS A 429 25.47 7.74 4.79
N LYS A 430 26.60 7.06 4.89
CA LYS A 430 27.56 7.02 3.79
C LYS A 430 27.19 5.91 2.81
N ILE A 431 27.14 6.25 1.53
CA ILE A 431 26.96 5.31 0.43
C ILE A 431 28.32 5.18 -0.25
N GLU A 432 28.89 3.99 -0.24
CA GLU A 432 30.24 3.75 -0.75
C GLU A 432 30.21 3.43 -2.25
N ARG A 433 31.30 3.79 -2.94
CA ARG A 433 31.48 3.42 -4.33
C ARG A 433 31.77 1.91 -4.44
N LEU A 434 31.15 1.28 -5.44
CA LEU A 434 31.40 -0.09 -5.83
C LEU A 434 31.93 -0.11 -7.28
N ASP A 435 33.04 -0.78 -7.51
CA ASP A 435 33.55 -1.06 -8.84
C ASP A 435 33.04 -2.43 -9.31
N THR A 436 32.09 -2.42 -10.26
CA THR A 436 31.49 -3.64 -10.80
C THR A 436 32.38 -4.37 -11.82
N ASP A 437 33.50 -3.77 -12.24
CA ASP A 437 34.48 -4.44 -13.07
C ASP A 437 35.46 -5.27 -12.22
N ASP A 438 35.51 -5.03 -10.91
CA ASP A 438 36.29 -5.81 -9.94
C ASP A 438 35.39 -6.87 -9.28
N LEU A 439 35.50 -8.11 -9.75
CA LEU A 439 34.72 -9.24 -9.23
C LEU A 439 35.02 -9.53 -7.76
N ASP A 440 36.26 -9.35 -7.32
CA ASP A 440 36.69 -9.58 -5.93
C ASP A 440 36.00 -8.57 -4.99
N GLU A 441 35.82 -7.33 -5.46
CA GLU A 441 35.11 -6.31 -4.71
C GLU A 441 33.63 -6.63 -4.57
N ILE A 442 32.99 -7.12 -5.66
CA ILE A 442 31.60 -7.55 -5.62
C ILE A 442 31.41 -8.74 -4.69
N GLU A 443 32.29 -9.75 -4.73
CA GLU A 443 32.20 -10.92 -3.85
C GLU A 443 32.34 -10.56 -2.37
N LYS A 444 33.15 -9.57 -2.03
CA LYS A 444 33.30 -9.08 -0.64
C LYS A 444 32.02 -8.48 -0.07
N ILE A 445 31.20 -7.85 -0.87
CA ILE A 445 29.95 -7.25 -0.40
C ILE A 445 28.82 -8.29 -0.28
N ALA A 446 28.95 -9.44 -0.94
CA ALA A 446 27.96 -10.52 -0.90
C ALA A 446 28.04 -11.37 0.38
N ASN A 447 29.18 -11.36 1.05
CA ASN A 447 29.46 -12.07 2.30
C ASN A 447 29.34 -11.11 3.50
#